data_9c58c295b1ad6e80f0d299bdf8962025
#
_entry.id   9c58c295b1ad6e80f0d299bdf8962025
#
_cell.length_a   1.000
_cell.length_b   1.000
_cell.length_c   1.000
_cell.angle_alpha   90.00
_cell.angle_beta   90.00
_cell.angle_gamma   90.00
#
_symmetry.space_group_name_H-M   'P 1'
#
loop_
_entity.id
_entity.type
_entity.pdbx_description
1 polymer ?
#
loop_
_entity_poly.entity_id
_entity_poly.type
_entity_poly.pdbx_seq_one_letter_code
_entity_poly.pdbx_strand_id
1 'polypeptide(L)'
;MTTVYDLLNAFKRSQLEISSDASYDLLCEYLVPYKKEKLPENVTFKVAAGKKNYDVIRHFQSGEYFFSQKFIDVLSQFMDMSDKCYPIKVEGAEEQYYVIYNLDDYSYLNKEKAMFGKEPSFYCGKEITMPLFCITNTLIFVITEEVKNALIKNKISNIYFKESFLCTKAEYKEWKKIKGTGLIHSDEE
;
A
#
# COMPACT_ATOMS: atom_id res chain seq x y z
N MET A 1 -7.10 -4.85 19.47
CA MET A 1 -6.04 -4.24 18.61
C MET A 1 -5.34 -5.35 17.85
N THR A 2 -5.21 -5.21 16.54
CA THR A 2 -4.64 -6.22 15.64
C THR A 2 -3.46 -5.64 14.89
N THR A 3 -2.35 -6.39 14.82
CA THR A 3 -1.17 -6.00 14.04
C THR A 3 -1.45 -6.13 12.56
N VAL A 4 -1.12 -5.10 11.80
CA VAL A 4 -1.17 -5.03 10.34
C VAL A 4 0.10 -4.39 9.82
N TYR A 5 0.30 -4.39 8.52
CA TYR A 5 1.56 -3.90 7.94
C TYR A 5 1.30 -2.95 6.78
N ASP A 6 1.87 -1.76 6.87
CA ASP A 6 1.93 -0.85 5.72
C ASP A 6 2.87 -1.47 4.68
N LEU A 7 2.37 -1.64 3.47
CA LEU A 7 3.15 -2.08 2.32
C LEU A 7 3.78 -0.85 1.65
N LEU A 8 5.09 -0.80 1.63
CA LEU A 8 5.84 0.34 1.14
C LEU A 8 6.82 -0.07 0.04
N ASN A 9 7.04 0.81 -0.93
CA ASN A 9 8.06 0.61 -1.96
C ASN A 9 9.45 0.82 -1.35
N ALA A 10 10.40 -0.09 -1.66
CA ALA A 10 11.77 -0.02 -1.14
C ALA A 10 12.66 0.99 -1.88
N PHE A 11 12.15 1.68 -2.89
CA PHE A 11 12.81 2.73 -3.67
C PHE A 11 14.20 2.33 -4.19
N LYS A 12 14.32 1.09 -4.70
CA LYS A 12 15.58 0.64 -5.30
C LYS A 12 15.92 1.48 -6.51
N ARG A 13 17.12 2.06 -6.55
CA ARG A 13 17.57 3.01 -7.59
C ARG A 13 17.47 2.49 -9.03
N SER A 14 17.52 1.18 -9.22
CA SER A 14 17.39 0.55 -10.54
C SER A 14 15.95 0.23 -10.95
N GLN A 15 14.95 0.50 -10.10
CA GLN A 15 13.55 0.22 -10.43
C GLN A 15 13.10 1.03 -11.65
N LEU A 16 12.15 0.49 -12.40
CA LEU A 16 11.43 1.28 -13.37
C LEU A 16 10.67 2.38 -12.65
N GLU A 17 10.83 3.59 -13.14
CA GLU A 17 9.98 4.72 -12.83
C GLU A 17 9.18 5.04 -14.07
N ILE A 18 7.88 5.08 -13.95
CA ILE A 18 7.00 5.32 -15.09
C ILE A 18 6.41 6.72 -15.02
N SER A 19 6.18 7.29 -16.18
CA SER A 19 5.50 8.57 -16.37
C SER A 19 4.27 8.41 -17.24
N SER A 20 3.40 9.39 -17.23
CA SER A 20 2.24 9.49 -18.08
C SER A 20 2.15 10.89 -18.69
N ASP A 21 1.46 11.03 -19.81
CA ASP A 21 1.04 12.29 -20.44
C ASP A 21 -0.25 12.84 -19.82
N ALA A 22 -0.92 12.05 -18.99
CA ALA A 22 -2.08 12.53 -18.24
C ALA A 22 -1.67 13.61 -17.21
N SER A 23 -2.59 14.52 -16.92
CA SER A 23 -2.36 15.52 -15.89
C SER A 23 -2.21 14.88 -14.51
N TYR A 24 -1.44 15.53 -13.64
CA TYR A 24 -1.29 15.11 -12.24
C TYR A 24 -2.64 14.97 -11.53
N ASP A 25 -3.54 15.93 -11.74
CA ASP A 25 -4.87 15.92 -11.10
C ASP A 25 -5.69 14.71 -11.53
N LEU A 26 -5.66 14.36 -12.82
CA LEU A 26 -6.36 13.18 -13.32
C LEU A 26 -5.77 11.89 -12.70
N LEU A 27 -4.46 11.75 -12.64
CA LEU A 27 -3.83 10.60 -12.01
C LEU A 27 -4.19 10.49 -10.53
N CYS A 28 -4.14 11.60 -9.78
CA CYS A 28 -4.55 11.65 -8.38
C CYS A 28 -6.05 11.35 -8.18
N GLU A 29 -6.89 11.63 -9.16
CA GLU A 29 -8.31 11.31 -9.10
C GLU A 29 -8.57 9.81 -9.22
N TYR A 30 -7.88 9.11 -10.14
CA TYR A 30 -8.18 7.72 -10.49
C TYR A 30 -7.25 6.67 -9.87
N LEU A 31 -6.00 7.02 -9.55
CA LEU A 31 -5.02 6.06 -9.02
C LEU A 31 -5.08 5.90 -7.49
N VAL A 32 -6.08 6.47 -6.84
CA VAL A 32 -6.30 6.30 -5.40
C VAL A 32 -6.92 4.92 -5.13
N PRO A 33 -6.34 4.08 -4.25
CA PRO A 33 -6.72 2.67 -4.15
C PRO A 33 -8.17 2.38 -3.76
N TYR A 34 -8.87 3.30 -3.10
CA TYR A 34 -10.29 3.14 -2.72
C TYR A 34 -11.28 3.65 -3.78
N LYS A 35 -10.83 4.21 -4.88
CA LYS A 35 -11.70 4.61 -5.99
C LYS A 35 -12.26 3.39 -6.70
N LYS A 36 -13.49 3.49 -7.17
CA LYS A 36 -14.18 2.43 -7.89
C LYS A 36 -14.04 2.54 -9.41
N GLU A 37 -13.72 3.73 -9.87
CA GLU A 37 -13.55 4.04 -11.29
C GLU A 37 -12.14 3.65 -11.73
N LYS A 38 -12.03 3.12 -12.94
CA LYS A 38 -10.75 2.86 -13.60
C LYS A 38 -10.26 4.08 -14.34
N LEU A 39 -8.95 4.18 -14.53
CA LEU A 39 -8.37 5.17 -15.44
C LEU A 39 -9.02 5.12 -16.82
N PRO A 40 -9.22 6.28 -17.48
CA PRO A 40 -9.62 6.33 -18.88
C PRO A 40 -8.67 5.54 -19.76
N GLU A 41 -9.21 4.80 -20.75
CA GLU A 41 -8.44 3.90 -21.63
C GLU A 41 -7.37 4.61 -22.48
N ASN A 42 -7.53 5.92 -22.69
CA ASN A 42 -6.58 6.72 -23.45
C ASN A 42 -5.35 7.17 -22.63
N VAL A 43 -5.31 6.89 -21.33
CA VAL A 43 -4.13 7.17 -20.51
C VAL A 43 -3.06 6.14 -20.78
N THR A 44 -1.90 6.59 -21.20
CA THR A 44 -0.74 5.75 -21.49
C THR A 44 0.40 6.01 -20.53
N PHE A 45 1.17 4.97 -20.27
CA PHE A 45 2.36 5.04 -19.43
C PHE A 45 3.60 4.64 -20.23
N LYS A 46 4.73 5.21 -19.87
CA LYS A 46 6.03 4.86 -20.45
C LYS A 46 7.12 4.83 -19.38
N VAL A 47 8.15 4.04 -19.63
CA VAL A 47 9.34 4.04 -18.77
C VAL A 47 10.05 5.39 -18.89
N ALA A 48 10.13 6.12 -17.78
CA ALA A 48 10.83 7.39 -17.69
C ALA A 48 12.30 7.20 -17.25
N ALA A 49 12.55 6.25 -16.35
CA ALA A 49 13.87 5.95 -15.80
C ALA A 49 13.94 4.50 -15.29
N GLY A 50 15.15 4.09 -14.89
CA GLY A 50 15.41 2.74 -14.38
C GLY A 50 15.58 1.71 -15.48
N LYS A 51 15.95 0.49 -15.08
CA LYS A 51 16.23 -0.62 -16.02
C LYS A 51 15.72 -1.96 -15.54
N LYS A 52 15.22 -2.03 -14.31
CA LYS A 52 14.88 -3.32 -13.70
C LYS A 52 13.38 -3.41 -13.39
N ASN A 53 12.76 -4.44 -13.96
CA ASN A 53 11.40 -4.84 -13.62
C ASN A 53 11.42 -5.43 -12.21
N TYR A 54 10.76 -4.76 -11.28
CA TYR A 54 10.48 -5.25 -9.94
C TYR A 54 8.98 -5.51 -9.81
N ASP A 55 8.60 -6.34 -8.85
CA ASP A 55 7.19 -6.66 -8.62
C ASP A 55 6.36 -5.44 -8.19
N VAL A 56 7.01 -4.44 -7.59
CA VAL A 56 6.38 -3.16 -7.27
C VAL A 56 7.25 -2.03 -7.81
N ILE A 57 6.66 -1.23 -8.69
CA ILE A 57 7.26 -0.02 -9.27
C ILE A 57 6.37 1.17 -8.95
N ARG A 58 6.81 2.37 -9.28
CA ARG A 58 6.04 3.57 -8.99
C ARG A 58 5.94 4.54 -10.16
N HIS A 59 4.92 5.36 -10.11
CA HIS A 59 4.82 6.54 -10.95
C HIS A 59 5.79 7.62 -10.46
N PHE A 60 6.54 8.23 -11.40
CA PHE A 60 7.64 9.15 -11.08
C PHE A 60 7.17 10.41 -10.34
N GLN A 61 6.06 11.00 -10.77
CA GLN A 61 5.59 12.30 -10.26
C GLN A 61 4.66 12.18 -9.07
N SER A 62 3.70 11.27 -9.12
CA SER A 62 2.59 11.18 -8.16
C SER A 62 2.80 10.10 -7.08
N GLY A 63 3.74 9.17 -7.32
CA GLY A 63 4.18 8.20 -6.31
C GLY A 63 3.31 6.96 -6.18
N GLU A 64 2.25 6.82 -6.98
CA GLU A 64 1.40 5.62 -7.00
C GLU A 64 2.19 4.37 -7.37
N TYR A 65 1.74 3.23 -6.84
CA TYR A 65 2.36 1.94 -7.08
C TYR A 65 1.66 1.17 -8.19
N PHE A 66 2.47 0.45 -8.95
CA PHE A 66 2.02 -0.51 -9.94
C PHE A 66 2.63 -1.86 -9.63
N PHE A 67 1.86 -2.92 -9.82
CA PHE A 67 2.14 -4.25 -9.32
C PHE A 67 2.29 -5.25 -10.45
N SER A 68 3.27 -6.15 -10.39
CA SER A 68 3.46 -7.22 -11.35
C SER A 68 2.34 -8.26 -11.29
N GLN A 69 2.19 -9.08 -12.35
CA GLN A 69 1.28 -10.22 -12.33
C GLN A 69 1.59 -11.15 -11.15
N LYS A 70 2.85 -11.40 -10.86
CA LYS A 70 3.28 -12.24 -9.73
C LYS A 70 2.78 -11.72 -8.38
N PHE A 71 2.76 -10.41 -8.17
CA PHE A 71 2.19 -9.79 -6.97
C PHE A 71 0.68 -10.05 -6.89
N ILE A 72 -0.04 -9.85 -8.01
CA ILE A 72 -1.48 -10.10 -8.09
C ILE A 72 -1.80 -11.58 -7.84
N ASP A 73 -1.02 -12.51 -8.39
CA ASP A 73 -1.21 -13.95 -8.18
C ASP A 73 -1.05 -14.35 -6.71
N VAL A 74 -0.15 -13.70 -5.96
CA VAL A 74 -0.04 -13.92 -4.51
C VAL A 74 -1.26 -13.40 -3.78
N LEU A 75 -1.76 -12.21 -4.09
CA LEU A 75 -2.96 -11.66 -3.46
C LEU A 75 -4.22 -12.48 -3.76
N SER A 76 -4.31 -13.02 -4.97
CA SER A 76 -5.44 -13.86 -5.40
C SER A 76 -5.61 -15.15 -4.58
N GLN A 77 -4.61 -15.53 -3.78
CA GLN A 77 -4.72 -16.64 -2.82
C GLN A 77 -5.54 -16.26 -1.58
N PHE A 78 -5.75 -14.99 -1.32
CA PHE A 78 -6.40 -14.48 -0.11
C PHE A 78 -7.70 -13.75 -0.39
N MET A 79 -7.88 -13.21 -1.59
CA MET A 79 -9.08 -12.48 -1.97
C MET A 79 -9.32 -12.52 -3.47
N ASP A 80 -10.56 -12.31 -3.88
CA ASP A 80 -10.89 -12.15 -5.29
C ASP A 80 -10.35 -10.81 -5.80
N MET A 81 -9.45 -10.88 -6.77
CA MET A 81 -8.81 -9.73 -7.41
C MET A 81 -9.50 -9.31 -8.72
N SER A 82 -10.56 -9.99 -9.15
CA SER A 82 -11.21 -9.75 -10.46
C SER A 82 -11.78 -8.35 -10.62
N ASP A 83 -12.28 -7.76 -9.53
CA ASP A 83 -12.80 -6.39 -9.45
C ASP A 83 -11.91 -5.43 -8.64
N LYS A 84 -10.70 -5.86 -8.30
CA LYS A 84 -9.75 -5.13 -7.45
C LYS A 84 -8.49 -4.70 -8.17
N CYS A 85 -8.25 -5.18 -9.39
CA CYS A 85 -7.13 -4.73 -10.20
C CYS A 85 -7.49 -4.70 -11.69
N TYR A 86 -6.71 -3.93 -12.45
CA TYR A 86 -6.77 -3.94 -13.91
C TYR A 86 -5.38 -3.72 -14.50
N PRO A 87 -5.09 -4.30 -15.68
CA PRO A 87 -3.80 -4.12 -16.33
C PRO A 87 -3.65 -2.72 -16.89
N ILE A 88 -2.43 -2.20 -16.89
CA ILE A 88 -2.04 -0.99 -17.60
C ILE A 88 -0.96 -1.32 -18.63
N LYS A 89 -0.98 -0.61 -19.74
CA LYS A 89 0.09 -0.70 -20.73
C LYS A 89 1.20 0.28 -20.36
N VAL A 90 2.42 -0.24 -20.17
CA VAL A 90 3.61 0.58 -19.92
C VAL A 90 4.57 0.38 -21.09
N GLU A 91 4.72 1.39 -21.94
CA GLU A 91 5.64 1.35 -23.06
C GLU A 91 7.09 1.28 -22.55
N GLY A 92 7.86 0.34 -23.08
CA GLY A 92 9.23 0.09 -22.67
C GLY A 92 9.41 -0.83 -21.45
N ALA A 93 8.33 -1.30 -20.83
CA ALA A 93 8.40 -2.37 -19.84
C ALA A 93 8.25 -3.74 -20.49
N GLU A 94 9.00 -4.73 -20.01
CA GLU A 94 8.93 -6.12 -20.48
C GLU A 94 7.81 -6.90 -19.77
N GLU A 95 7.41 -6.47 -18.59
CA GLU A 95 6.40 -7.13 -17.77
C GLU A 95 5.06 -6.39 -17.79
N GLN A 96 3.98 -7.14 -17.56
CA GLN A 96 2.64 -6.57 -17.37
C GLN A 96 2.52 -6.03 -15.94
N TYR A 97 2.03 -4.78 -15.84
CA TYR A 97 1.73 -4.15 -14.56
C TYR A 97 0.24 -3.89 -14.39
N TYR A 98 -0.16 -3.77 -13.12
CA TYR A 98 -1.55 -3.61 -12.69
C TYR A 98 -1.69 -2.43 -11.74
N VAL A 99 -2.83 -1.77 -11.83
CA VAL A 99 -3.33 -0.86 -10.79
C VAL A 99 -4.26 -1.65 -9.87
N ILE A 100 -4.08 -1.50 -8.57
CA ILE A 100 -5.02 -1.99 -7.56
C ILE A 100 -5.96 -0.84 -7.19
N TYR A 101 -7.26 -1.10 -7.21
CA TYR A 101 -8.33 -0.13 -6.99
C TYR A 101 -9.51 -0.77 -6.25
N ASN A 102 -10.57 -0.01 -5.98
CA ASN A 102 -11.82 -0.51 -5.36
C ASN A 102 -11.58 -1.28 -4.06
N LEU A 103 -10.62 -0.82 -3.25
CA LEU A 103 -10.35 -1.38 -1.94
C LEU A 103 -11.21 -0.71 -0.87
N ASP A 104 -11.50 -1.45 0.20
CA ASP A 104 -12.01 -0.85 1.43
C ASP A 104 -11.00 0.12 2.02
N ASP A 105 -11.47 1.26 2.54
CA ASP A 105 -10.62 2.27 3.12
C ASP A 105 -10.90 2.49 4.61
N TYR A 106 -9.82 2.71 5.36
CA TYR A 106 -9.83 2.98 6.79
C TYR A 106 -9.16 4.32 7.10
N SER A 107 -9.44 4.87 8.25
CA SER A 107 -8.93 6.19 8.64
C SER A 107 -7.84 6.09 9.70
N TYR A 108 -6.88 7.02 9.66
CA TYR A 108 -5.95 7.22 10.76
C TYR A 108 -6.65 7.65 12.05
N LEU A 109 -6.20 7.10 13.19
CA LEU A 109 -6.49 7.62 14.51
C LEU A 109 -5.47 8.66 15.00
N ASN A 110 -4.25 8.63 14.45
CA ASN A 110 -3.13 9.44 14.90
C ASN A 110 -2.22 9.93 13.76
N LYS A 111 -2.80 10.31 12.61
CA LYS A 111 -2.07 10.65 11.36
C LYS A 111 -0.86 11.54 11.62
N GLU A 112 -1.04 12.66 12.30
CA GLU A 112 0.01 13.63 12.55
C GLU A 112 1.20 13.02 13.35
N LYS A 113 0.92 12.29 14.42
CA LYS A 113 1.95 11.65 15.24
C LYS A 113 2.67 10.51 14.52
N ALA A 114 1.94 9.72 13.73
CA ALA A 114 2.49 8.63 12.93
C ALA A 114 3.40 9.16 11.82
N MET A 115 3.02 10.25 11.16
CA MET A 115 3.82 10.87 10.10
C MET A 115 5.15 11.45 10.61
N PHE A 116 5.17 11.97 11.84
CA PHE A 116 6.40 12.47 12.48
C PHE A 116 7.19 11.40 13.24
N GLY A 117 6.81 10.13 13.12
CA GLY A 117 7.50 9.02 13.80
C GLY A 117 7.40 9.03 15.32
N LYS A 118 6.47 9.81 15.89
CA LYS A 118 6.27 9.92 17.34
C LYS A 118 5.48 8.75 17.93
N GLU A 119 4.69 8.09 17.11
CA GLU A 119 3.89 6.91 17.44
C GLU A 119 3.83 5.97 16.24
N PRO A 120 3.60 4.66 16.45
CA PRO A 120 3.20 3.77 15.37
C PRO A 120 1.92 4.26 14.68
N SER A 121 1.66 3.79 13.46
CA SER A 121 0.41 4.10 12.78
C SER A 121 -0.74 3.31 13.42
N PHE A 122 -1.82 3.99 13.77
CA PHE A 122 -3.06 3.39 14.25
C PHE A 122 -4.18 3.72 13.29
N TYR A 123 -4.89 2.70 12.83
CA TYR A 123 -6.01 2.79 11.92
C TYR A 123 -7.31 2.43 12.61
N CYS A 124 -8.39 3.10 12.21
CA CYS A 124 -9.72 2.83 12.76
C CYS A 124 -10.39 1.70 11.98
N GLY A 125 -10.69 0.62 12.67
CA GLY A 125 -11.46 -0.51 12.14
C GLY A 125 -12.13 -1.27 13.27
N LYS A 126 -13.20 -2.01 12.95
CA LYS A 126 -13.87 -2.88 13.91
C LYS A 126 -13.27 -4.27 13.90
N GLU A 127 -13.09 -4.82 12.74
CA GLU A 127 -12.50 -6.14 12.47
C GLU A 127 -11.73 -6.07 11.16
N ILE A 128 -10.70 -6.90 11.02
CA ILE A 128 -10.04 -7.10 9.73
C ILE A 128 -10.96 -8.03 8.92
N THR A 129 -11.67 -7.46 7.97
CA THR A 129 -12.52 -8.23 7.06
C THR A 129 -11.82 -8.53 5.73
N MET A 130 -10.82 -7.74 5.39
CA MET A 130 -10.10 -7.85 4.11
C MET A 130 -8.60 -8.04 4.34
N PRO A 131 -7.95 -8.95 3.58
CA PRO A 131 -6.50 -9.19 3.67
C PRO A 131 -5.66 -8.03 3.16
N LEU A 132 -6.25 -7.18 2.30
CA LEU A 132 -5.68 -5.95 1.75
C LEU A 132 -6.72 -4.85 1.81
N PHE A 133 -6.35 -3.70 2.33
CA PHE A 133 -7.15 -2.47 2.37
C PHE A 133 -6.24 -1.25 2.22
N CYS A 134 -6.79 -0.06 2.15
CA CYS A 134 -6.03 1.18 2.04
C CYS A 134 -6.44 2.19 3.10
N ILE A 135 -5.69 3.28 3.19
CA ILE A 135 -5.97 4.36 4.14
C ILE A 135 -6.50 5.58 3.40
N THR A 136 -7.66 6.06 3.84
CA THR A 136 -8.36 7.22 3.25
C THR A 136 -7.42 8.40 3.03
N ASN A 137 -7.50 8.99 1.85
CA ASN A 137 -6.68 10.14 1.42
C ASN A 137 -5.17 9.88 1.50
N THR A 138 -4.74 8.66 1.21
CA THR A 138 -3.35 8.28 1.08
C THR A 138 -3.17 7.24 -0.04
N LEU A 139 -1.90 6.94 -0.36
CA LEU A 139 -1.49 5.84 -1.24
C LEU A 139 -1.00 4.62 -0.45
N ILE A 140 -1.33 4.54 0.85
CA ILE A 140 -0.87 3.48 1.73
C ILE A 140 -1.78 2.26 1.56
N PHE A 141 -1.17 1.16 1.16
CA PHE A 141 -1.76 -0.17 1.21
C PHE A 141 -1.41 -0.82 2.54
N VAL A 142 -2.38 -1.46 3.17
CA VAL A 142 -2.20 -2.17 4.44
C VAL A 142 -2.61 -3.61 4.25
N ILE A 143 -1.80 -4.52 4.77
CA ILE A 143 -2.00 -5.96 4.63
C ILE A 143 -1.97 -6.67 5.99
N THR A 144 -2.60 -7.83 6.03
CA THR A 144 -2.51 -8.74 7.18
C THR A 144 -1.15 -9.43 7.24
N GLU A 145 -0.84 -10.04 8.39
CA GLU A 145 0.38 -10.82 8.57
C GLU A 145 0.47 -12.01 7.61
N GLU A 146 -0.64 -12.67 7.34
CA GLU A 146 -0.70 -13.80 6.42
C GLU A 146 -0.29 -13.39 5.00
N VAL A 147 -0.82 -12.28 4.51
CA VAL A 147 -0.44 -11.71 3.19
C VAL A 147 1.03 -11.32 3.18
N LYS A 148 1.51 -10.62 4.22
CA LYS A 148 2.94 -10.27 4.35
C LYS A 148 3.83 -11.49 4.22
N ASN A 149 3.52 -12.56 4.96
CA ASN A 149 4.30 -13.79 4.94
C ASN A 149 4.29 -14.48 3.56
N ALA A 150 3.14 -14.45 2.87
CA ALA A 150 3.05 -14.97 1.50
C ALA A 150 3.88 -14.15 0.51
N LEU A 151 3.85 -12.81 0.59
CA LEU A 151 4.68 -11.95 -0.26
C LEU A 151 6.18 -12.21 -0.04
N ILE A 152 6.61 -12.38 1.22
CA ILE A 152 8.00 -12.74 1.57
C ILE A 152 8.37 -14.12 1.00
N LYS A 153 7.53 -15.14 1.24
CA LYS A 153 7.74 -16.51 0.76
C LYS A 153 7.88 -16.58 -0.77
N ASN A 154 7.08 -15.80 -1.47
CA ASN A 154 7.11 -15.70 -2.93
C ASN A 154 8.20 -14.74 -3.43
N LYS A 155 9.04 -14.18 -2.55
CA LYS A 155 10.16 -13.28 -2.90
C LYS A 155 9.69 -12.09 -3.74
N ILE A 156 8.57 -11.49 -3.38
CA ILE A 156 8.11 -10.26 -4.02
C ILE A 156 9.15 -9.17 -3.80
N SER A 157 9.53 -8.51 -4.86
CA SER A 157 10.68 -7.61 -4.89
C SER A 157 10.29 -6.14 -4.78
N ASN A 158 11.21 -5.32 -4.24
CA ASN A 158 11.10 -3.86 -4.12
C ASN A 158 10.00 -3.40 -3.17
N ILE A 159 9.75 -4.16 -2.11
CA ILE A 159 8.85 -3.83 -1.02
C ILE A 159 9.56 -3.93 0.33
N TYR A 160 9.03 -3.21 1.31
CA TYR A 160 9.27 -3.47 2.73
C TYR A 160 7.98 -3.23 3.52
N PHE A 161 7.96 -3.68 4.76
CA PHE A 161 6.78 -3.64 5.61
C PHE A 161 7.08 -2.81 6.87
N LYS A 162 6.16 -1.93 7.19
CA LYS A 162 6.18 -1.19 8.46
C LYS A 162 5.02 -1.66 9.32
N GLU A 163 5.31 -2.06 10.54
CA GLU A 163 4.28 -2.47 11.49
C GLU A 163 3.36 -1.31 11.84
N SER A 164 2.07 -1.61 11.88
CA SER A 164 0.97 -0.69 12.17
C SER A 164 -0.14 -1.44 12.90
N PHE A 165 -1.12 -0.74 13.42
CA PHE A 165 -2.17 -1.34 14.23
C PHE A 165 -3.57 -0.96 13.75
N LEU A 166 -4.44 -1.95 13.63
CA LEU A 166 -5.87 -1.76 13.44
C LEU A 166 -6.58 -1.90 14.78
N CYS A 167 -7.33 -0.90 15.18
CA CYS A 167 -8.00 -0.87 16.48
C CYS A 167 -9.22 0.05 16.49
N THR A 168 -10.04 -0.10 17.51
CA THR A 168 -11.12 0.84 17.81
C THR A 168 -10.57 2.11 18.47
N LYS A 169 -11.38 3.18 18.45
CA LYS A 169 -11.03 4.41 19.18
C LYS A 169 -10.87 4.17 20.70
N ALA A 170 -11.60 3.20 21.27
CA ALA A 170 -11.51 2.85 22.68
C ALA A 170 -10.16 2.19 22.99
N GLU A 171 -9.76 1.18 22.21
CA GLU A 171 -8.46 0.51 22.36
C GLU A 171 -7.28 1.48 22.20
N TYR A 172 -7.34 2.40 21.23
CA TYR A 172 -6.32 3.42 21.08
C TYR A 172 -6.23 4.35 22.30
N LYS A 173 -7.37 4.73 22.89
CA LYS A 173 -7.37 5.53 24.13
C LYS A 173 -6.72 4.79 25.30
N GLU A 174 -7.01 3.50 25.46
CA GLU A 174 -6.38 2.67 26.51
C GLU A 174 -4.87 2.54 26.30
N TRP A 175 -4.43 2.27 25.07
CA TRP A 175 -3.01 2.22 24.73
C TRP A 175 -2.30 3.54 25.09
N LYS A 176 -2.91 4.70 24.83
CA LYS A 176 -2.36 6.00 25.19
C LYS A 176 -2.22 6.20 26.70
N LYS A 177 -3.18 5.69 27.50
CA LYS A 177 -3.08 5.76 28.95
C LYS A 177 -1.90 4.96 29.47
N ILE A 178 -1.72 3.73 29.00
CA ILE A 178 -0.62 2.85 29.37
C ILE A 178 0.72 3.49 29.02
N LYS A 179 0.88 4.00 27.80
CA LYS A 179 2.09 4.70 27.37
C LYS A 179 2.38 5.95 28.21
N GLY A 180 1.33 6.71 28.57
CA GLY A 180 1.45 7.92 29.40
C GLY A 180 1.85 7.65 30.85
N THR A 181 1.65 6.42 31.34
CA THR A 181 2.06 6.01 32.69
C THR A 181 3.51 5.52 32.77
N GLY A 182 4.24 5.46 31.66
CA GLY A 182 5.63 4.99 31.63
C GLY A 182 5.80 3.48 31.89
N LEU A 183 4.69 2.72 31.89
CA LEU A 183 4.69 1.27 32.15
C LEU A 183 5.04 0.39 30.95
N ILE A 184 5.38 0.98 29.82
CA ILE A 184 5.95 0.21 28.70
C ILE A 184 7.45 0.11 28.96
N HIS A 185 7.84 -0.93 29.68
CA HIS A 185 9.23 -1.35 29.71
C HIS A 185 9.62 -1.76 28.29
N SER A 186 10.62 -1.11 27.75
CA SER A 186 11.39 -1.63 26.62
C SER A 186 12.14 -2.84 27.16
N ASP A 187 11.65 -4.04 26.89
CA ASP A 187 12.49 -5.24 26.99
C ASP A 187 13.44 -5.21 25.79
N GLU A 188 14.47 -4.40 25.90
CA GLU A 188 15.69 -4.47 25.10
C GLU A 188 16.84 -4.79 26.05
N GLU A 189 17.19 -6.08 26.13
CA GLU A 189 18.53 -6.57 26.35
C GLU A 189 18.91 -7.55 25.22
#